data_1596a33ebc3ecc6952d1d244261c4c64
#
_entry.id   1596a33ebc3ecc6952d1d244261c4c64
#
_cell.length_a   1.000
_cell.length_b   1.000
_cell.length_c   1.000
_cell.angle_alpha   90.00
_cell.angle_beta   90.00
_cell.angle_gamma   90.00
#
_symmetry.space_group_name_H-M   'P 1'
#
loop_
_entity.id
_entity.type
_entity.pdbx_description
1 polymer ?
#
loop_
_entity_poly.entity_id
_entity_poly.type
_entity_poly.pdbx_seq_one_letter_code
_entity_poly.pdbx_strand_id
1 'polypeptide(L)'
;QNARRGPWHLAGIEINLRMGGTTHPFLALRFLTGGQLDPTSGLFKSQGGRLKYYRATDNLRSPRYRGLLPEDLFDLVTVNKLLYSERTECGVLFHMIGALSEFGKLGVTAIGNSVEEADRLYDRVLEVLEIETGYGRADD
;
A
#
# COMPACT_ATOMS: atom_id res chain seq x y z
N GLN A 1 -16.65 29.08 9.25
CA GLN A 1 -15.56 29.93 9.78
C GLN A 1 -14.34 29.67 8.92
N ASN A 2 -13.98 30.63 8.03
CA ASN A 2 -12.80 30.58 7.19
C ASN A 2 -11.55 30.71 8.06
N ALA A 3 -10.84 29.61 8.29
CA ALA A 3 -9.50 29.65 8.83
C ALA A 3 -8.61 30.41 7.83
N ARG A 4 -8.11 31.58 8.22
CA ARG A 4 -7.14 32.34 7.44
C ARG A 4 -5.89 31.49 7.29
N ARG A 5 -5.64 30.99 6.08
CA ARG A 5 -4.37 30.34 5.74
C ARG A 5 -3.27 31.40 5.80
N GLY A 6 -2.50 31.43 6.87
CA GLY A 6 -1.26 32.17 6.95
C GLY A 6 -0.22 31.63 5.96
N PRO A 7 0.91 32.33 5.73
CA PRO A 7 1.97 31.83 4.90
C PRO A 7 2.50 30.49 5.46
N TRP A 8 2.72 29.52 4.56
CA TRP A 8 3.32 28.24 4.93
C TRP A 8 4.77 28.42 5.35
N HIS A 9 5.13 27.89 6.50
CA HIS A 9 6.52 27.82 6.95
C HIS A 9 7.01 26.38 6.74
N LEU A 10 8.03 26.22 5.88
CA LEU A 10 8.68 24.94 5.63
C LEU A 10 9.98 24.87 6.44
N ALA A 11 10.15 23.80 7.18
CA ALA A 11 11.38 23.51 7.91
C ALA A 11 11.85 22.08 7.60
N GLY A 12 13.12 21.91 7.28
CA GLY A 12 13.76 20.60 7.21
C GLY A 12 14.01 20.10 8.62
N ILE A 13 13.28 19.05 9.05
CA ILE A 13 13.40 18.49 10.39
C ILE A 13 14.39 17.33 10.39
N GLU A 14 14.40 16.52 9.31
CA GLU A 14 15.24 15.35 9.16
C GLU A 14 15.60 15.13 7.70
N ILE A 15 16.83 14.71 7.43
CA ILE A 15 17.30 14.32 6.10
C ILE A 15 17.72 12.86 6.14
N ASN A 16 16.97 12.00 5.47
CA ASN A 16 17.32 10.59 5.28
C ASN A 16 18.13 10.41 3.99
N LEU A 17 19.42 10.13 4.12
CA LEU A 17 20.35 9.89 2.99
C LEU A 17 20.28 8.42 2.48
N ARG A 18 19.29 7.66 2.89
CA ARG A 18 19.05 6.27 2.51
C ARG A 18 17.62 6.09 2.02
N MET A 19 17.36 4.97 1.34
CA MET A 19 15.98 4.57 1.04
C MET A 19 15.22 4.33 2.36
N GLY A 20 14.09 4.98 2.50
CA GLY A 20 13.18 4.85 3.64
C GLY A 20 11.90 4.11 3.29
N GLY A 21 11.01 3.92 4.26
CA GLY A 21 9.73 3.24 4.09
C GLY A 21 8.81 3.88 3.05
N THR A 22 8.97 5.17 2.80
CA THR A 22 8.20 5.89 1.76
C THR A 22 8.76 5.72 0.35
N THR A 23 10.01 5.29 0.20
CA THR A 23 10.68 5.16 -1.10
C THR A 23 10.09 4.02 -1.91
N HIS A 24 9.89 2.86 -1.29
CA HIS A 24 9.34 1.68 -1.97
C HIS A 24 7.95 1.92 -2.57
N PRO A 25 6.94 2.39 -1.82
CA PRO A 25 5.61 2.61 -2.38
C PRO A 25 5.58 3.69 -3.47
N PHE A 26 6.39 4.75 -3.34
CA PHE A 26 6.50 5.76 -4.38
C PHE A 26 7.14 5.22 -5.68
N LEU A 27 8.21 4.44 -5.57
CA LEU A 27 8.84 3.80 -6.73
C LEU A 27 7.91 2.77 -7.37
N ALA A 28 7.20 1.96 -6.57
CA ALA A 28 6.20 1.02 -7.08
C ALA A 28 5.11 1.74 -7.89
N LEU A 29 4.55 2.82 -7.35
CA LEU A 29 3.60 3.67 -8.06
C LEU A 29 4.18 4.17 -9.39
N ARG A 30 5.39 4.71 -9.36
CA ARG A 30 6.05 5.28 -10.53
C ARG A 30 6.31 4.26 -11.62
N PHE A 31 6.88 3.10 -11.27
CA PHE A 31 7.25 2.08 -12.24
C PHE A 31 6.03 1.37 -12.84
N LEU A 32 5.05 1.03 -12.01
CA LEU A 32 3.86 0.30 -12.47
C LEU A 32 2.93 1.14 -13.32
N THR A 33 2.84 2.43 -13.05
CA THR A 33 1.95 3.34 -13.81
C THR A 33 2.68 4.10 -14.91
N GLY A 34 4.03 3.99 -15.01
CA GLY A 34 4.84 4.82 -15.90
C GLY A 34 4.68 6.31 -15.62
N GLY A 35 4.18 6.65 -14.44
CA GLY A 35 3.74 7.99 -14.11
C GLY A 35 4.81 8.87 -13.48
N GLN A 36 4.42 10.12 -13.27
CA GLN A 36 5.28 11.14 -12.66
C GLN A 36 4.50 12.14 -11.83
N LEU A 37 5.18 12.73 -10.85
CA LEU A 37 4.66 13.83 -10.07
C LEU A 37 4.69 15.11 -10.91
N ASP A 38 3.55 15.79 -11.00
CA ASP A 38 3.47 17.14 -11.57
C ASP A 38 3.93 18.13 -10.49
N PRO A 39 5.08 18.81 -10.66
CA PRO A 39 5.63 19.70 -9.65
C PRO A 39 4.76 20.95 -9.42
N THR A 40 3.91 21.32 -10.39
CA THR A 40 3.07 22.51 -10.31
C THR A 40 1.82 22.24 -9.46
N SER A 41 1.15 21.11 -9.70
CA SER A 41 -0.07 20.74 -8.98
C SER A 41 0.19 19.89 -7.74
N GLY A 42 1.37 19.26 -7.63
CA GLY A 42 1.67 18.28 -6.59
C GLY A 42 0.92 16.96 -6.76
N LEU A 43 0.29 16.74 -7.92
CA LEU A 43 -0.48 15.53 -8.19
C LEU A 43 0.34 14.54 -9.01
N PHE A 44 0.16 13.26 -8.71
CA PHE A 44 0.79 12.18 -9.47
C PHE A 44 -0.15 11.70 -10.59
N LYS A 45 0.37 11.60 -11.81
CA LYS A 45 -0.37 11.11 -12.97
C LYS A 45 0.33 9.93 -13.60
N SER A 46 -0.45 8.89 -13.96
CA SER A 46 0.06 7.77 -14.76
C SER A 46 0.45 8.22 -16.16
N GLN A 47 1.15 7.37 -16.90
CA GLN A 47 1.46 7.62 -18.32
C GLN A 47 0.20 7.88 -19.15
N GLY A 48 -0.92 7.23 -18.81
CA GLY A 48 -2.24 7.45 -19.42
C GLY A 48 -2.96 8.72 -18.97
N GLY A 49 -2.34 9.56 -18.12
CA GLY A 49 -2.89 10.83 -17.64
C GLY A 49 -3.88 10.71 -16.48
N ARG A 50 -4.12 9.51 -15.95
CA ARG A 50 -5.02 9.31 -14.80
C ARG A 50 -4.32 9.74 -13.50
N LEU A 51 -5.05 10.41 -12.62
CA LEU A 51 -4.58 10.70 -11.27
C LEU A 51 -4.40 9.38 -10.50
N LYS A 52 -3.33 9.32 -9.72
CA LYS A 52 -2.99 8.16 -8.91
C LYS A 52 -2.71 8.55 -7.47
N TYR A 53 -3.19 7.70 -6.59
CA TYR A 53 -3.04 7.80 -5.15
C TYR A 53 -2.58 6.46 -4.62
N TYR A 54 -1.92 6.47 -3.48
CA TYR A 54 -1.60 5.22 -2.79
C TYR A 54 -1.74 5.36 -1.28
N ARG A 55 -2.07 4.24 -0.64
CA ARG A 55 -1.94 4.04 0.80
C ARG A 55 -0.97 2.91 1.04
N ALA A 56 0.01 3.10 1.92
CA ALA A 56 1.05 2.11 2.14
C ALA A 56 1.46 2.03 3.61
N THR A 57 1.97 0.86 3.97
CA THR A 57 2.65 0.62 5.24
C THR A 57 3.78 -0.39 5.03
N ASP A 58 4.86 -0.26 5.77
CA ASP A 58 5.92 -1.27 5.93
C ASP A 58 5.80 -2.05 7.25
N ASN A 59 4.71 -1.83 7.98
CA ASN A 59 4.53 -2.36 9.33
C ASN A 59 3.12 -2.92 9.58
N LEU A 60 2.50 -3.55 8.57
CA LEU A 60 1.30 -4.34 8.82
C LEU A 60 1.71 -5.58 9.61
N ARG A 61 1.23 -5.70 10.84
CA ARG A 61 1.67 -6.74 11.78
C ARG A 61 0.53 -7.30 12.60
N SER A 62 0.47 -8.62 12.66
CA SER A 62 -0.42 -9.35 13.58
C SER A 62 0.24 -10.66 14.01
N PRO A 63 0.13 -11.08 15.29
CA PRO A 63 0.55 -12.41 15.71
C PRO A 63 -0.18 -13.53 14.96
N ARG A 64 -1.39 -13.26 14.46
CA ARG A 64 -2.22 -14.20 13.68
C ARG A 64 -1.64 -14.49 12.29
N TYR A 65 -0.82 -13.60 11.74
CA TYR A 65 -0.20 -13.80 10.43
C TYR A 65 1.02 -14.73 10.48
N ARG A 66 1.51 -15.07 11.68
CA ARG A 66 2.61 -16.03 11.83
C ARG A 66 2.19 -17.40 11.32
N GLY A 67 3.07 -18.01 10.54
CA GLY A 67 2.80 -19.30 9.89
C GLY A 67 2.10 -19.19 8.52
N LEU A 68 1.59 -18.01 8.15
CA LEU A 68 1.09 -17.77 6.79
C LEU A 68 2.28 -17.77 5.83
N LEU A 69 2.25 -18.61 4.82
CA LEU A 69 3.30 -18.69 3.81
C LEU A 69 3.10 -17.64 2.71
N PRO A 70 4.15 -17.27 1.98
CA PRO A 70 4.02 -16.40 0.82
C PRO A 70 3.00 -16.88 -0.20
N GLU A 71 2.95 -18.19 -0.45
CA GLU A 71 2.01 -18.82 -1.37
C GLU A 71 0.56 -18.61 -0.93
N ASP A 72 0.27 -18.80 0.35
CA ASP A 72 -1.05 -18.58 0.93
C ASP A 72 -1.51 -17.13 0.74
N LEU A 73 -0.59 -16.17 0.97
CA LEU A 73 -0.86 -14.76 0.74
C LEU A 73 -1.22 -14.48 -0.72
N PHE A 74 -0.45 -15.04 -1.68
CA PHE A 74 -0.71 -14.84 -3.10
C PHE A 74 -2.02 -15.47 -3.55
N ASP A 75 -2.38 -16.64 -3.05
CA ASP A 75 -3.64 -17.30 -3.34
C ASP A 75 -4.81 -16.46 -2.82
N LEU A 76 -4.73 -15.99 -1.57
CA LEU A 76 -5.74 -15.13 -0.97
C LEU A 76 -6.01 -13.87 -1.78
N VAL A 77 -4.96 -13.14 -2.14
CA VAL A 77 -5.12 -11.88 -2.85
C VAL A 77 -5.53 -12.08 -4.31
N THR A 78 -5.16 -13.21 -4.91
CA THR A 78 -5.58 -13.58 -6.27
C THR A 78 -7.06 -13.92 -6.31
N VAL A 79 -7.53 -14.78 -5.41
CA VAL A 79 -8.95 -15.17 -5.32
C VAL A 79 -9.82 -13.94 -5.03
N ASN A 80 -9.35 -13.02 -4.20
CA ASN A 80 -10.06 -11.78 -3.87
C ASN A 80 -9.86 -10.66 -4.91
N LYS A 81 -9.12 -10.91 -6.01
CA LYS A 81 -8.86 -9.95 -7.11
C LYS A 81 -8.25 -8.63 -6.64
N LEU A 82 -7.34 -8.70 -5.68
CA LEU A 82 -6.70 -7.54 -5.07
C LEU A 82 -5.37 -7.17 -5.73
N LEU A 83 -4.74 -8.10 -6.47
CA LEU A 83 -3.45 -7.84 -7.11
C LEU A 83 -3.55 -6.67 -8.09
N TYR A 84 -2.45 -5.92 -8.18
CA TYR A 84 -2.33 -4.84 -9.14
C TYR A 84 -2.57 -5.33 -10.57
N SER A 85 -3.39 -4.59 -11.32
CA SER A 85 -3.72 -4.84 -12.71
C SER A 85 -3.30 -3.67 -13.59
N GLU A 86 -2.48 -3.93 -14.58
CA GLU A 86 -2.07 -2.91 -15.58
C GLU A 86 -3.26 -2.32 -16.32
N ARG A 87 -4.31 -3.10 -16.56
CA ARG A 87 -5.51 -2.64 -17.26
C ARG A 87 -6.25 -1.53 -16.51
N THR A 88 -6.36 -1.64 -15.20
CA THR A 88 -7.02 -0.65 -14.34
C THR A 88 -6.02 0.33 -13.74
N GLU A 89 -4.74 -0.03 -13.75
CA GLU A 89 -3.64 0.62 -13.02
C GLU A 89 -3.95 0.77 -11.51
N CYS A 90 -4.73 -0.19 -10.96
CA CYS A 90 -5.13 -0.22 -9.56
C CYS A 90 -4.89 -1.61 -8.98
N GLY A 91 -4.79 -1.69 -7.66
CA GLY A 91 -4.62 -2.92 -6.91
C GLY A 91 -3.53 -2.82 -5.86
N VAL A 92 -3.14 -3.97 -5.32
CA VAL A 92 -2.26 -4.06 -4.17
C VAL A 92 -0.96 -4.77 -4.53
N LEU A 93 0.12 -4.31 -3.90
CA LEU A 93 1.44 -4.95 -3.93
C LEU A 93 1.91 -5.23 -2.51
N PHE A 94 2.73 -6.25 -2.38
CA PHE A 94 3.32 -6.64 -1.11
C PHE A 94 4.84 -6.54 -1.17
N HIS A 95 5.43 -6.22 -0.03
CA HIS A 95 6.87 -6.24 0.17
C HIS A 95 7.19 -6.76 1.58
N MET A 96 8.45 -7.08 1.84
CA MET A 96 8.87 -7.73 3.08
C MET A 96 8.17 -9.07 3.36
N ILE A 97 7.75 -9.79 2.30
CA ILE A 97 6.98 -11.03 2.40
C ILE A 97 7.75 -12.10 3.20
N GLY A 98 9.08 -12.10 3.14
CA GLY A 98 9.91 -13.02 3.92
C GLY A 98 9.79 -12.85 5.45
N ALA A 99 9.23 -11.73 5.93
CA ALA A 99 8.97 -11.51 7.35
C ALA A 99 7.57 -11.99 7.80
N LEU A 100 6.75 -12.48 6.87
CA LEU A 100 5.35 -12.81 7.14
C LEU A 100 5.23 -14.01 8.07
N SER A 101 5.77 -15.15 7.67
CA SER A 101 5.63 -16.42 8.42
C SER A 101 6.31 -16.40 9.78
N GLU A 102 7.49 -15.78 9.88
CA GLU A 102 8.27 -15.75 11.12
C GLU A 102 7.79 -14.66 12.08
N PHE A 103 7.61 -13.45 11.58
CA PHE A 103 7.33 -12.28 12.41
C PHE A 103 5.88 -11.81 12.36
N GLY A 104 5.04 -12.41 11.50
CA GLY A 104 3.67 -11.95 11.26
C GLY A 104 3.62 -10.52 10.71
N LYS A 105 4.61 -10.13 9.91
CA LYS A 105 4.80 -8.76 9.43
C LYS A 105 4.97 -8.73 7.91
N LEU A 106 4.32 -7.77 7.27
CA LEU A 106 4.50 -7.51 5.84
C LEU A 106 4.30 -6.03 5.52
N GLY A 107 4.76 -5.63 4.35
CA GLY A 107 4.47 -4.32 3.78
C GLY A 107 3.39 -4.42 2.72
N VAL A 108 2.53 -3.41 2.66
CA VAL A 108 1.40 -3.30 1.72
C VAL A 108 1.43 -1.95 1.05
N THR A 109 1.20 -1.92 -0.25
CA THR A 109 0.98 -0.70 -1.03
C THR A 109 -0.27 -0.89 -1.88
N ALA A 110 -1.33 -0.15 -1.58
CA ALA A 110 -2.57 -0.11 -2.35
C ALA A 110 -2.57 1.12 -3.26
N ILE A 111 -2.75 0.91 -4.56
CA ILE A 111 -2.77 1.96 -5.60
C ILE A 111 -4.18 2.10 -6.14
N GLY A 112 -4.71 3.32 -6.15
CA GLY A 112 -6.06 3.64 -6.64
C GLY A 112 -6.08 4.90 -7.51
N ASN A 113 -7.22 5.14 -8.18
CA ASN A 113 -7.48 6.34 -8.98
C ASN A 113 -8.03 7.50 -8.12
N SER A 114 -8.36 7.22 -6.86
CA SER A 114 -8.71 8.22 -5.85
C SER A 114 -8.17 7.78 -4.48
N VAL A 115 -8.20 8.68 -3.51
CA VAL A 115 -7.82 8.39 -2.12
C VAL A 115 -8.72 7.28 -1.56
N GLU A 116 -10.03 7.41 -1.77
CA GLU A 116 -11.04 6.46 -1.28
C GLU A 116 -10.86 5.08 -1.92
N GLU A 117 -10.41 4.99 -3.19
CA GLU A 117 -10.14 3.71 -3.83
C GLU A 117 -8.90 3.04 -3.25
N ALA A 118 -7.82 3.80 -3.04
CA ALA A 118 -6.62 3.29 -2.39
C ALA A 118 -6.90 2.81 -0.95
N ASP A 119 -7.72 3.57 -0.20
CA ASP A 119 -8.13 3.19 1.15
C ASP A 119 -8.98 1.91 1.15
N ARG A 120 -9.99 1.81 0.27
CA ARG A 120 -10.81 0.59 0.16
C ARG A 120 -9.99 -0.65 -0.19
N LEU A 121 -9.03 -0.52 -1.12
CA LEU A 121 -8.14 -1.64 -1.48
C LEU A 121 -7.28 -2.07 -0.29
N TYR A 122 -6.76 -1.11 0.44
CA TYR A 122 -5.96 -1.38 1.64
C TYR A 122 -6.81 -2.07 2.73
N ASP A 123 -7.97 -1.52 3.05
CA ASP A 123 -8.87 -2.07 4.08
C ASP A 123 -9.36 -3.47 3.70
N ARG A 124 -9.59 -3.73 2.40
CA ARG A 124 -9.95 -5.07 1.92
C ARG A 124 -8.84 -6.10 2.13
N VAL A 125 -7.56 -5.70 2.03
CA VAL A 125 -6.44 -6.58 2.38
C VAL A 125 -6.52 -6.99 3.85
N LEU A 126 -6.79 -6.02 4.75
CA LEU A 126 -6.91 -6.31 6.19
C LEU A 126 -8.05 -7.29 6.46
N GLU A 127 -9.22 -7.06 5.87
CA GLU A 127 -10.39 -7.96 6.01
C GLU A 127 -10.07 -9.39 5.56
N VAL A 128 -9.45 -9.54 4.38
CA VAL A 128 -9.11 -10.86 3.82
C VAL A 128 -8.11 -11.60 4.73
N LEU A 129 -7.09 -10.90 5.21
CA LEU A 129 -6.11 -11.48 6.13
C LEU A 129 -6.74 -11.85 7.49
N GLU A 130 -7.64 -11.03 8.02
CA GLU A 130 -8.33 -11.32 9.28
C GLU A 130 -9.26 -12.52 9.17
N ILE A 131 -10.01 -12.63 8.07
CA ILE A 131 -10.90 -13.77 7.82
C ILE A 131 -10.09 -15.05 7.78
N GLU A 132 -9.06 -15.13 6.96
CA GLU A 132 -8.25 -16.33 6.78
C GLU A 132 -7.56 -16.76 8.07
N THR A 133 -6.92 -15.82 8.74
CA THR A 133 -6.20 -16.13 9.99
C THR A 133 -7.14 -16.30 11.20
N GLY A 134 -8.41 -15.93 11.07
CA GLY A 134 -9.44 -16.12 12.07
C GLY A 134 -10.09 -17.52 12.03
N TYR A 135 -10.22 -18.12 10.85
CA TYR A 135 -10.81 -19.45 10.68
C TYR A 135 -9.86 -20.61 11.03
N GLY A 136 -8.55 -20.40 11.00
CA GLY A 136 -7.55 -21.46 11.19
C GLY A 136 -7.22 -21.83 12.65
N ARG A 137 -7.89 -21.27 13.67
CA ARG A 137 -7.57 -21.49 15.10
C ARG A 137 -8.76 -21.71 16.00
N ALA A 138 -9.81 -22.32 15.49
CA ALA A 138 -10.97 -22.67 16.33
C ALA A 138 -10.89 -24.07 16.96
N ASP A 139 -9.88 -24.87 16.62
CA ASP A 139 -9.73 -26.23 17.18
C ASP A 139 -8.24 -26.56 17.41
N ASP A 140 -7.70 -26.17 18.58
CA ASP A 140 -6.63 -26.89 19.29
C ASP A 140 -6.67 -26.52 20.79
#